data_ca392c8416fd8c17aab0fb1281a9468c
#
_entry.id   ca392c8416fd8c17aab0fb1281a9468c
#
_cell.length_a   1.000
_cell.length_b   1.000
_cell.length_c   1.000
_cell.angle_alpha   90.00
_cell.angle_beta   90.00
_cell.angle_gamma   90.00
#
_symmetry.space_group_name_H-M   'P 1'
#
loop_
_entity.id
_entity.type
_entity.pdbx_description
1 polymer ?
#
loop_
_entity_poly.entity_id
_entity_poly.type
_entity_poly.pdbx_seq_one_letter_code
_entity_poly.pdbx_strand_id
1 'polypeptide(L)'
;MRPSKKTYILDAAVELIERENLEAVSYEALAEASGMSKSGIVYHFPSRYDIMRSIHHHLAGKWEEELERAAGGPAHTVDMKTRLRAVVLSQSNAATKAELLLEIDARSNPEFSAIWADVNDRWVPSPDGIEDNTELRSQYLVKVLADGLWTHDHVHEQALTPVQRQALTNHILQLLEE
;
A
#
# COMPACT_ATOMS: atom_id res chain seq x y z
N MET A 1 7.81 19.39 10.30
CA MET A 1 7.94 18.85 11.70
C MET A 1 8.96 17.72 11.66
N ARG A 2 9.85 17.60 12.66
CA ARG A 2 10.84 16.50 12.66
C ARG A 2 10.11 15.19 12.96
N PRO A 3 10.31 14.10 12.14
CA PRO A 3 9.68 12.82 12.40
C PRO A 3 9.97 12.30 13.81
N SER A 4 9.02 11.59 14.40
CA SER A 4 9.25 10.97 15.71
C SER A 4 10.28 9.85 15.61
N LYS A 5 10.93 9.51 16.73
CA LYS A 5 11.86 8.37 16.75
C LYS A 5 11.16 7.07 16.31
N LYS A 6 9.89 6.93 16.67
CA LYS A 6 9.07 5.77 16.26
C LYS A 6 8.89 5.72 14.75
N THR A 7 8.54 6.85 14.13
CA THR A 7 8.40 6.97 12.67
C THR A 7 9.70 6.61 11.96
N TYR A 8 10.84 7.13 12.48
CA TYR A 8 12.14 6.83 11.90
C TYR A 8 12.52 5.35 11.93
N ILE A 9 12.18 4.63 13.01
CA ILE A 9 12.38 3.18 13.08
C ILE A 9 11.49 2.46 12.06
N LEU A 10 10.24 2.90 11.90
CA LEU A 10 9.30 2.29 10.95
C LEU A 10 9.74 2.53 9.49
N ASP A 11 10.23 3.72 9.17
CA ASP A 11 10.80 4.00 7.84
C ASP A 11 12.00 3.08 7.55
N ALA A 12 12.91 2.92 8.51
CA ALA A 12 14.04 2.00 8.39
C ALA A 12 13.59 0.52 8.23
N ALA A 13 12.50 0.13 8.90
CA ALA A 13 11.92 -1.20 8.74
C ALA A 13 11.35 -1.42 7.33
N VAL A 14 10.66 -0.42 6.79
CA VAL A 14 10.13 -0.46 5.41
C VAL A 14 11.27 -0.58 4.39
N GLU A 15 12.35 0.18 4.56
CA GLU A 15 13.54 0.09 3.69
C GLU A 15 14.20 -1.30 3.74
N LEU A 16 14.22 -1.94 4.93
CA LEU A 16 14.72 -3.32 5.07
C LEU A 16 13.83 -4.30 4.30
N ILE A 17 12.51 -4.20 4.45
CA ILE A 17 11.55 -5.05 3.74
C ILE A 17 11.67 -4.86 2.22
N GLU A 18 11.77 -3.62 1.76
CA GLU A 18 11.90 -3.29 0.34
C GLU A 18 13.15 -3.91 -0.28
N ARG A 19 14.28 -3.81 0.44
CA ARG A 19 15.57 -4.32 -0.02
C ARG A 19 15.68 -5.85 0.06
N GLU A 20 15.11 -6.44 1.09
CA GLU A 20 15.25 -7.85 1.40
C GLU A 20 13.88 -8.56 1.40
N ASN A 21 13.25 -8.67 2.58
CA ASN A 21 11.94 -9.27 2.81
C ASN A 21 11.46 -9.03 4.25
N LEU A 22 10.33 -9.63 4.63
CA LEU A 22 9.74 -9.48 5.99
C LEU A 22 10.60 -10.14 7.09
N GLU A 23 11.33 -11.22 6.76
CA GLU A 23 12.18 -11.92 7.73
C GLU A 23 13.40 -11.08 8.15
N ALA A 24 13.82 -10.12 7.32
CA ALA A 24 14.92 -9.21 7.63
C ALA A 24 14.61 -8.29 8.84
N VAL A 25 13.34 -8.10 9.18
CA VAL A 25 12.93 -7.25 10.31
C VAL A 25 13.25 -7.94 11.65
N SER A 26 14.38 -7.56 12.23
CA SER A 26 14.84 -7.98 13.56
C SER A 26 15.27 -6.76 14.39
N TYR A 27 15.38 -6.92 15.69
CA TYR A 27 15.86 -5.83 16.56
C TYR A 27 17.29 -5.40 16.21
N GLU A 28 18.12 -6.34 15.81
CA GLU A 28 19.50 -6.11 15.42
C GLU A 28 19.56 -5.32 14.09
N ALA A 29 18.85 -5.78 13.07
CA ALA A 29 18.80 -5.11 11.78
C ALA A 29 18.20 -3.71 11.88
N LEU A 30 17.13 -3.54 12.68
CA LEU A 30 16.53 -2.24 12.94
C LEU A 30 17.49 -1.30 13.70
N ALA A 31 18.28 -1.82 14.65
CA ALA A 31 19.27 -1.02 15.38
C ALA A 31 20.35 -0.51 14.41
N GLU A 32 20.85 -1.38 13.54
CA GLU A 32 21.83 -1.03 12.51
C GLU A 32 21.26 -0.01 11.49
N ALA A 33 20.09 -0.29 10.91
CA ALA A 33 19.49 0.54 9.89
C ALA A 33 19.05 1.92 10.42
N SER A 34 18.55 1.99 11.66
CA SER A 34 18.09 3.25 12.25
C SER A 34 19.16 4.01 13.05
N GLY A 35 20.35 3.42 13.29
CA GLY A 35 21.37 4.00 14.15
C GLY A 35 20.93 4.12 15.63
N MET A 36 19.88 3.42 16.03
CA MET A 36 19.38 3.41 17.41
C MET A 36 19.92 2.22 18.18
N SER A 37 19.96 2.32 19.52
CA SER A 37 20.30 1.16 20.36
C SER A 37 19.15 0.13 20.33
N LYS A 38 19.49 -1.18 20.43
CA LYS A 38 18.50 -2.25 20.56
C LYS A 38 17.51 -2.01 21.71
N SER A 39 18.00 -1.51 22.86
CA SER A 39 17.14 -1.15 24.00
C SER A 39 16.19 0.01 23.68
N GLY A 40 16.61 0.96 22.86
CA GLY A 40 15.76 2.05 22.38
C GLY A 40 14.62 1.54 21.47
N ILE A 41 14.90 0.55 20.61
CA ILE A 41 13.87 -0.06 19.77
C ILE A 41 12.90 -0.88 20.61
N VAL A 42 13.40 -1.71 21.53
CA VAL A 42 12.58 -2.49 22.49
C VAL A 42 11.67 -1.59 23.31
N TYR A 43 12.14 -0.41 23.70
CA TYR A 43 11.31 0.57 24.41
C TYR A 43 10.10 1.03 23.58
N HIS A 44 10.27 1.22 22.26
CA HIS A 44 9.19 1.63 21.36
C HIS A 44 8.32 0.47 20.90
N PHE A 45 8.89 -0.73 20.81
CA PHE A 45 8.25 -1.93 20.29
C PHE A 45 8.64 -3.14 21.14
N PRO A 46 7.85 -3.49 22.16
CA PRO A 46 8.19 -4.55 23.11
C PRO A 46 8.30 -5.95 22.51
N SER A 47 7.62 -6.21 21.38
CA SER A 47 7.65 -7.49 20.68
C SER A 47 7.82 -7.31 19.16
N ARG A 48 8.24 -8.39 18.48
CA ARG A 48 8.25 -8.43 17.01
C ARG A 48 6.84 -8.23 16.44
N TYR A 49 5.82 -8.71 17.12
CA TYR A 49 4.43 -8.49 16.76
C TYR A 49 4.09 -6.99 16.76
N ASP A 50 4.49 -6.25 17.81
CA ASP A 50 4.26 -4.80 17.90
C ASP A 50 5.00 -4.03 16.78
N ILE A 51 6.20 -4.50 16.39
CA ILE A 51 6.92 -3.94 15.24
C ILE A 51 6.08 -4.15 13.97
N MET A 52 5.73 -5.40 13.66
CA MET A 52 4.98 -5.73 12.43
C MET A 52 3.64 -5.00 12.36
N ARG A 53 2.85 -5.05 13.43
CA ARG A 53 1.59 -4.30 13.53
C ARG A 53 1.77 -2.81 13.25
N SER A 54 2.83 -2.22 13.80
CA SER A 54 3.10 -0.80 13.60
C SER A 54 3.58 -0.49 12.17
N ILE A 55 4.27 -1.41 11.51
CA ILE A 55 4.66 -1.27 10.10
C ILE A 55 3.40 -1.31 9.21
N HIS A 56 2.47 -2.25 9.44
CA HIS A 56 1.20 -2.29 8.71
C HIS A 56 0.43 -0.98 8.85
N HIS A 57 0.24 -0.46 10.06
CA HIS A 57 -0.41 0.83 10.27
C HIS A 57 0.33 1.99 9.59
N HIS A 58 1.66 1.97 9.64
CA HIS A 58 2.47 3.02 9.06
C HIS A 58 2.35 3.09 7.54
N LEU A 59 2.43 1.95 6.85
CA LEU A 59 2.30 1.90 5.39
C LEU A 59 0.86 2.10 4.92
N ALA A 60 -0.13 1.49 5.57
CA ALA A 60 -1.53 1.75 5.25
C ALA A 60 -1.90 3.23 5.41
N GLY A 61 -1.39 3.89 6.46
CA GLY A 61 -1.57 5.34 6.65
C GLY A 61 -0.87 6.18 5.57
N LYS A 62 0.35 5.82 5.18
CA LYS A 62 1.06 6.50 4.07
C LYS A 62 0.33 6.32 2.74
N TRP A 63 -0.18 5.13 2.48
CA TRP A 63 -0.98 4.87 1.28
C TRP A 63 -2.25 5.74 1.28
N GLU A 64 -2.97 5.82 2.39
CA GLU A 64 -4.15 6.68 2.47
C GLU A 64 -3.82 8.16 2.27
N GLU A 65 -2.73 8.68 2.88
CA GLU A 65 -2.25 10.05 2.64
C GLU A 65 -1.93 10.31 1.16
N GLU A 66 -1.43 9.31 0.45
CA GLU A 66 -1.17 9.39 -0.98
C GLU A 66 -2.45 9.41 -1.80
N LEU A 67 -3.41 8.54 -1.48
CA LEU A 67 -4.73 8.53 -2.10
C LEU A 67 -5.45 9.87 -1.92
N GLU A 68 -5.44 10.44 -0.71
CA GLU A 68 -6.00 11.76 -0.42
C GLU A 68 -5.34 12.87 -1.25
N ARG A 69 -4.01 12.81 -1.39
CA ARG A 69 -3.26 13.77 -2.21
C ARG A 69 -3.61 13.65 -3.68
N ALA A 70 -3.72 12.44 -4.20
CA ALA A 70 -4.07 12.17 -5.59
C ALA A 70 -5.53 12.53 -5.91
N ALA A 71 -6.45 12.34 -4.96
CA ALA A 71 -7.87 12.67 -5.09
C ALA A 71 -8.18 14.15 -4.83
N GLY A 72 -7.27 14.88 -4.16
CA GLY A 72 -7.51 16.26 -3.72
C GLY A 72 -8.31 16.40 -2.44
N GLY A 73 -8.52 15.30 -1.69
CA GLY A 73 -9.23 15.30 -0.41
C GLY A 73 -9.52 13.91 0.12
N PRO A 74 -10.07 13.82 1.35
CA PRO A 74 -10.44 12.56 1.97
C PRO A 74 -11.51 11.80 1.19
N ALA A 75 -11.52 10.47 1.28
CA ALA A 75 -12.41 9.59 0.54
C ALA A 75 -13.90 9.99 0.61
N HIS A 76 -14.39 10.43 1.79
CA HIS A 76 -15.78 10.81 1.99
C HIS A 76 -16.19 12.13 1.33
N THR A 77 -15.24 12.91 0.81
CA THR A 77 -15.49 14.22 0.16
C THR A 77 -15.46 14.14 -1.37
N VAL A 78 -15.05 13.01 -1.93
CA VAL A 78 -14.88 12.81 -3.37
C VAL A 78 -15.73 11.63 -3.84
N ASP A 79 -16.14 11.64 -5.12
CA ASP A 79 -16.91 10.56 -5.72
C ASP A 79 -16.09 9.29 -5.97
N MET A 80 -16.77 8.18 -6.30
CA MET A 80 -16.12 6.89 -6.52
C MET A 80 -15.15 6.90 -7.71
N LYS A 81 -15.47 7.62 -8.76
CA LYS A 81 -14.60 7.77 -9.94
C LYS A 81 -13.28 8.45 -9.56
N THR A 82 -13.34 9.51 -8.79
CA THR A 82 -12.17 10.23 -8.26
C THR A 82 -11.35 9.33 -7.33
N ARG A 83 -11.99 8.53 -6.47
CA ARG A 83 -11.31 7.56 -5.61
C ARG A 83 -10.56 6.52 -6.44
N LEU A 84 -11.21 5.89 -7.41
CA LEU A 84 -10.59 4.87 -8.26
C LEU A 84 -9.45 5.46 -9.10
N ARG A 85 -9.61 6.70 -9.59
CA ARG A 85 -8.51 7.41 -10.25
C ARG A 85 -7.29 7.55 -9.34
N ALA A 86 -7.50 7.93 -8.08
CA ALA A 86 -6.43 8.03 -7.09
C ALA A 86 -5.75 6.67 -6.84
N VAL A 87 -6.54 5.59 -6.72
CA VAL A 87 -6.03 4.22 -6.58
C VAL A 87 -5.17 3.81 -7.78
N VAL A 88 -5.64 4.04 -9.01
CA VAL A 88 -4.86 3.74 -10.23
C VAL A 88 -3.54 4.49 -10.24
N LEU A 89 -3.55 5.78 -9.91
CA LEU A 89 -2.35 6.62 -9.91
C LEU A 89 -1.35 6.19 -8.83
N SER A 90 -1.82 5.89 -7.63
CA SER A 90 -1.00 5.41 -6.52
C SER A 90 -0.34 4.07 -6.89
N GLN A 91 -1.11 3.07 -7.28
CA GLN A 91 -0.61 1.75 -7.64
C GLN A 91 0.31 1.75 -8.87
N SER A 92 0.12 2.69 -9.78
CA SER A 92 0.96 2.81 -10.97
C SER A 92 2.32 3.46 -10.70
N ASN A 93 2.44 4.35 -9.69
CA ASN A 93 3.61 5.23 -9.56
C ASN A 93 4.33 5.13 -8.22
N ALA A 94 3.66 4.76 -7.16
CA ALA A 94 4.20 4.86 -5.81
C ALA A 94 4.15 3.56 -5.00
N ALA A 95 3.28 2.62 -5.35
CA ALA A 95 3.16 1.36 -4.62
C ALA A 95 4.44 0.53 -4.71
N THR A 96 4.90 0.07 -3.55
CA THR A 96 6.20 -0.56 -3.35
C THR A 96 6.10 -2.08 -3.21
N LYS A 97 7.24 -2.78 -3.34
CA LYS A 97 7.34 -4.21 -3.01
C LYS A 97 7.06 -4.46 -1.51
N ALA A 98 7.48 -3.55 -0.64
CA ALA A 98 7.23 -3.66 0.79
C ALA A 98 5.73 -3.67 1.11
N GLU A 99 4.93 -2.82 0.46
CA GLU A 99 3.46 -2.82 0.59
C GLU A 99 2.87 -4.15 0.12
N LEU A 100 3.28 -4.66 -1.04
CA LEU A 100 2.83 -5.94 -1.57
C LEU A 100 3.12 -7.09 -0.60
N LEU A 101 4.34 -7.17 -0.08
CA LEU A 101 4.73 -8.21 0.87
C LEU A 101 3.92 -8.13 2.17
N LEU A 102 3.65 -6.92 2.66
CA LEU A 102 2.85 -6.71 3.88
C LEU A 102 1.37 -7.02 3.64
N GLU A 103 0.79 -6.67 2.52
CA GLU A 103 -0.60 -7.06 2.21
C GLU A 103 -0.75 -8.58 2.11
N ILE A 104 0.22 -9.28 1.54
CA ILE A 104 0.23 -10.76 1.49
C ILE A 104 0.37 -11.34 2.92
N ASP A 105 1.29 -10.83 3.74
CA ASP A 105 1.48 -11.26 5.13
C ASP A 105 0.23 -11.04 5.97
N ALA A 106 -0.43 -9.92 5.79
CA ALA A 106 -1.66 -9.56 6.48
C ALA A 106 -2.76 -10.63 6.34
N ARG A 107 -2.79 -11.40 5.23
CA ARG A 107 -3.78 -12.46 5.01
C ARG A 107 -3.72 -13.58 6.03
N SER A 108 -2.58 -13.75 6.69
CA SER A 108 -2.39 -14.75 7.75
C SER A 108 -2.79 -14.26 9.13
N ASN A 109 -3.09 -12.96 9.31
CA ASN A 109 -3.42 -12.35 10.59
C ASN A 109 -4.63 -11.41 10.47
N PRO A 110 -5.78 -11.74 11.10
CA PRO A 110 -7.01 -10.92 11.00
C PRO A 110 -6.83 -9.47 11.45
N GLU A 111 -5.98 -9.19 12.46
CA GLU A 111 -5.72 -7.82 12.92
C GLU A 111 -4.96 -7.01 11.84
N PHE A 112 -3.98 -7.63 11.19
CA PHE A 112 -3.24 -6.98 10.11
C PHE A 112 -4.13 -6.79 8.86
N SER A 113 -4.93 -7.80 8.50
CA SER A 113 -5.92 -7.69 7.42
C SER A 113 -6.89 -6.54 7.63
N ALA A 114 -7.36 -6.34 8.86
CA ALA A 114 -8.31 -5.27 9.18
C ALA A 114 -7.70 -3.87 8.95
N ILE A 115 -6.39 -3.69 9.14
CA ILE A 115 -5.71 -2.41 8.91
C ILE A 115 -5.81 -1.99 7.44
N TRP A 116 -5.55 -2.93 6.52
CA TRP A 116 -5.62 -2.68 5.07
C TRP A 116 -7.06 -2.59 4.57
N ALA A 117 -7.94 -3.47 5.08
CA ALA A 117 -9.36 -3.46 4.75
C ALA A 117 -10.01 -2.11 5.09
N ASP A 118 -9.64 -1.50 6.22
CA ASP A 118 -10.17 -0.20 6.64
C ASP A 118 -9.87 0.93 5.62
N VAL A 119 -8.69 0.93 4.99
CA VAL A 119 -8.37 1.85 3.89
C VAL A 119 -9.11 1.45 2.60
N ASN A 120 -9.05 0.17 2.23
CA ASN A 120 -9.73 -0.33 1.02
C ASN A 120 -11.24 0.00 1.02
N ASP A 121 -11.94 -0.24 2.13
CA ASP A 121 -13.38 0.00 2.25
C ASP A 121 -13.77 1.47 2.04
N ARG A 122 -12.86 2.39 2.33
CA ARG A 122 -13.08 3.82 2.05
C ARG A 122 -12.85 4.19 0.58
N TRP A 123 -11.90 3.55 -0.09
CA TRP A 123 -11.41 4.00 -1.40
C TRP A 123 -11.88 3.17 -2.58
N VAL A 124 -12.25 1.91 -2.35
CA VAL A 124 -12.58 0.93 -3.40
C VAL A 124 -14.02 0.46 -3.20
N PRO A 125 -14.82 0.25 -4.27
CA PRO A 125 -16.15 -0.31 -4.13
C PRO A 125 -16.09 -1.77 -3.65
N SER A 126 -17.12 -2.21 -2.89
CA SER A 126 -17.28 -3.63 -2.59
C SER A 126 -17.47 -4.42 -3.89
N PRO A 127 -16.92 -5.66 -3.98
CA PRO A 127 -17.22 -6.54 -5.10
C PRO A 127 -18.65 -7.11 -5.09
N ASP A 128 -19.43 -6.90 -4.02
CA ASP A 128 -20.75 -7.47 -3.88
C ASP A 128 -21.70 -6.94 -4.96
N GLY A 129 -22.25 -7.83 -5.76
CA GLY A 129 -23.20 -7.50 -6.83
C GLY A 129 -22.56 -7.13 -8.18
N ILE A 130 -21.26 -7.40 -8.38
CA ILE A 130 -20.59 -7.14 -9.67
C ILE A 130 -21.18 -7.98 -10.82
N GLU A 131 -21.81 -9.11 -10.52
CA GLU A 131 -22.50 -9.99 -11.48
C GLU A 131 -23.72 -9.34 -12.10
N ASP A 132 -24.44 -8.51 -11.36
CA ASP A 132 -25.72 -7.92 -11.77
C ASP A 132 -25.62 -6.40 -12.07
N ASN A 133 -24.55 -5.73 -11.62
CA ASN A 133 -24.36 -4.30 -11.81
C ASN A 133 -23.21 -4.01 -12.76
N THR A 134 -23.52 -3.54 -13.96
CA THR A 134 -22.52 -3.25 -15.01
C THR A 134 -21.58 -2.12 -14.63
N GLU A 135 -22.08 -1.06 -14.00
CA GLU A 135 -21.25 0.06 -13.55
C GLU A 135 -20.26 -0.38 -12.48
N LEU A 136 -20.74 -1.08 -11.45
CA LEU A 136 -19.91 -1.63 -10.39
C LEU A 136 -18.85 -2.61 -10.94
N ARG A 137 -19.23 -3.43 -11.92
CA ARG A 137 -18.31 -4.34 -12.61
C ARG A 137 -17.18 -3.60 -13.31
N SER A 138 -17.52 -2.52 -14.04
CA SER A 138 -16.52 -1.68 -14.71
C SER A 138 -15.58 -1.01 -13.71
N GLN A 139 -16.12 -0.44 -12.64
CA GLN A 139 -15.33 0.17 -11.55
C GLN A 139 -14.40 -0.85 -10.89
N TYR A 140 -14.91 -2.04 -10.58
CA TYR A 140 -14.11 -3.08 -9.95
C TYR A 140 -13.04 -3.66 -10.90
N LEU A 141 -13.34 -3.75 -12.20
CA LEU A 141 -12.36 -4.12 -13.22
C LEU A 141 -11.16 -3.15 -13.24
N VAL A 142 -11.42 -1.86 -13.14
CA VAL A 142 -10.35 -0.85 -13.04
C VAL A 142 -9.46 -1.11 -11.82
N LYS A 143 -10.04 -1.45 -10.67
CA LYS A 143 -9.27 -1.84 -9.47
C LYS A 143 -8.39 -3.06 -9.74
N VAL A 144 -8.93 -4.11 -10.34
CA VAL A 144 -8.18 -5.34 -10.68
C VAL A 144 -7.03 -5.04 -11.66
N LEU A 145 -7.26 -4.17 -12.63
CA LEU A 145 -6.22 -3.76 -13.58
C LEU A 145 -5.11 -2.95 -12.89
N ALA A 146 -5.46 -2.08 -11.96
CA ALA A 146 -4.51 -1.32 -11.16
C ALA A 146 -3.64 -2.24 -10.28
N ASP A 147 -4.25 -3.23 -9.60
CA ASP A 147 -3.54 -4.26 -8.85
C ASP A 147 -2.57 -5.06 -9.75
N GLY A 148 -3.04 -5.44 -10.95
CA GLY A 148 -2.21 -6.13 -11.94
C GLY A 148 -1.01 -5.28 -12.38
N LEU A 149 -1.20 -3.99 -12.58
CA LEU A 149 -0.13 -3.08 -12.98
C LEU A 149 0.90 -2.88 -11.85
N TRP A 150 0.45 -2.80 -10.59
CA TRP A 150 1.31 -2.75 -9.42
C TRP A 150 2.15 -4.01 -9.27
N THR A 151 1.49 -5.18 -9.29
CA THR A 151 2.16 -6.47 -9.02
C THR A 151 3.05 -6.92 -10.16
N HIS A 152 2.83 -6.43 -11.39
CA HIS A 152 3.50 -6.91 -12.60
C HIS A 152 5.03 -6.99 -12.45
N ASP A 153 5.67 -5.89 -12.05
CA ASP A 153 7.14 -5.82 -11.99
C ASP A 153 7.74 -6.59 -10.80
N HIS A 154 6.89 -7.03 -9.87
CA HIS A 154 7.30 -7.84 -8.71
C HIS A 154 7.17 -9.35 -8.96
N VAL A 155 6.43 -9.76 -9.99
CA VAL A 155 6.16 -11.18 -10.29
C VAL A 155 6.70 -11.63 -11.65
N HIS A 156 7.10 -10.68 -12.53
CA HIS A 156 7.65 -10.97 -13.85
C HIS A 156 9.11 -10.54 -13.96
N GLU A 157 9.92 -11.32 -14.69
CA GLU A 157 11.34 -10.99 -14.91
C GLU A 157 11.52 -9.71 -15.73
N GLN A 158 10.59 -9.44 -16.65
CA GLN A 158 10.63 -8.25 -17.50
C GLN A 158 9.76 -7.15 -16.92
N ALA A 159 10.39 -6.18 -16.28
CA ALA A 159 9.71 -4.98 -15.79
C ALA A 159 9.23 -4.08 -16.94
N LEU A 160 8.14 -3.37 -16.72
CA LEU A 160 7.63 -2.36 -17.64
C LEU A 160 8.56 -1.13 -17.63
N THR A 161 8.88 -0.63 -18.82
CA THR A 161 9.51 0.70 -18.93
C THR A 161 8.54 1.78 -18.45
N PRO A 162 9.06 2.96 -18.00
CA PRO A 162 8.17 4.07 -17.58
C PRO A 162 7.16 4.47 -18.65
N VAL A 163 7.54 4.42 -19.94
CA VAL A 163 6.65 4.75 -21.07
C VAL A 163 5.53 3.71 -21.22
N GLN A 164 5.86 2.42 -21.11
CA GLN A 164 4.88 1.34 -21.16
C GLN A 164 3.91 1.42 -19.98
N ARG A 165 4.43 1.62 -18.77
CA ARG A 165 3.62 1.78 -17.57
C ARG A 165 2.67 2.97 -17.71
N GLN A 166 3.15 4.13 -18.15
CA GLN A 166 2.32 5.31 -18.35
C GLN A 166 1.23 5.08 -19.40
N ALA A 167 1.53 4.38 -20.51
CA ALA A 167 0.55 4.05 -21.53
C ALA A 167 -0.58 3.17 -20.99
N LEU A 168 -0.25 2.14 -20.19
CA LEU A 168 -1.22 1.28 -19.53
C LEU A 168 -2.04 2.04 -18.49
N THR A 169 -1.39 2.86 -17.63
CA THR A 169 -2.06 3.73 -16.66
C THR A 169 -3.09 4.63 -17.33
N ASN A 170 -2.71 5.30 -18.43
CA ASN A 170 -3.61 6.18 -19.15
C ASN A 170 -4.81 5.42 -19.73
N HIS A 171 -4.59 4.21 -20.24
CA HIS A 171 -5.68 3.38 -20.78
C HIS A 171 -6.63 2.91 -19.67
N ILE A 172 -6.11 2.48 -18.52
CA ILE A 172 -6.95 2.13 -17.36
C ILE A 172 -7.78 3.33 -16.90
N LEU A 173 -7.19 4.53 -16.88
CA LEU A 173 -7.92 5.76 -16.52
C LEU A 173 -9.03 6.12 -17.54
N GLN A 174 -8.85 5.79 -18.83
CA GLN A 174 -9.89 5.99 -19.85
C GLN A 174 -11.13 5.14 -19.60
N LEU A 175 -10.95 3.91 -19.06
CA LEU A 175 -12.08 3.04 -18.72
C LEU A 175 -13.00 3.62 -17.63
N LEU A 176 -12.51 4.59 -16.85
CA LEU A 176 -13.35 5.32 -15.88
C LEU A 176 -14.21 6.40 -16.54
N GLU A 177 -13.95 6.75 -17.81
CA GLU A 177 -14.69 7.79 -18.54
C GLU A 177 -15.81 7.21 -19.42
N GLU A 178 -15.80 5.90 -19.64
CA GLU A 178 -16.81 5.16 -20.42
C GLU A 178 -18.02 4.76 -19.55
#